data_73db19812db1d7e8642ffe42b35c6940
#
_entry.id   73db19812db1d7e8642ffe42b35c6940
#
_cell.length_a   1.000
_cell.length_b   1.000
_cell.length_c   1.000
_cell.angle_alpha   90.00
_cell.angle_beta   90.00
_cell.angle_gamma   90.00
#
_symmetry.space_group_name_H-M   'P 1'
#
loop_
_entity.id
_entity.type
_entity.pdbx_description
1 polymer ?
#
loop_
_entity_poly.entity_id
_entity_poly.type
_entity_poly.pdbx_seq_one_letter_code
_entity_poly.pdbx_strand_id
1 'polypeptide(L)'
;MCRIVTYNIHSGVGRDNKHDYRRIGSYLAEIGADIVLLQEMDTRPEHRDISTDVRDICASQVFELVPSPAIELESGWYGNAVLTRFPVISNETLDVSMDGFQPRNVQAVELLTPSGPLTVINTHKGLKKQERRSQFAKLHEYIEKRITDRPVPLVLAGDFNEWQFFTKAFKAIDEVLIQHKVGATFPSNFPIFSLDRVWTSPNIKTRRVKRLKNQQTRLLSDHLPVCIDIRLPEQEVSPETVQTQAMAG
;
A
#
# COMPACT_ATOMS: atom_id res chain seq x y z
N MET A 1 -1.67 17.83 -4.95
CA MET A 1 -1.30 17.13 -3.71
C MET A 1 -1.97 15.77 -3.74
N CYS A 2 -1.25 14.69 -3.40
CA CYS A 2 -1.79 13.33 -3.42
C CYS A 2 -1.72 12.74 -2.01
N ARG A 3 -2.82 12.19 -1.51
CA ARG A 3 -2.93 11.52 -0.22
C ARG A 3 -2.90 10.03 -0.39
N ILE A 4 -1.89 9.39 0.19
CA ILE A 4 -1.71 7.94 0.18
C ILE A 4 -1.88 7.40 1.59
N VAL A 5 -2.59 6.29 1.72
CA VAL A 5 -2.79 5.60 3.00
C VAL A 5 -2.28 4.16 2.87
N THR A 6 -1.53 3.66 3.84
CA THR A 6 -1.30 2.21 3.99
C THR A 6 -2.04 1.70 5.21
N TYR A 7 -2.67 0.54 5.08
CA TYR A 7 -3.53 -0.01 6.12
C TYR A 7 -3.65 -1.53 6.05
N ASN A 8 -3.11 -2.23 7.06
CA ASN A 8 -3.46 -3.61 7.31
C ASN A 8 -4.88 -3.65 7.91
N ILE A 9 -5.82 -4.26 7.19
CA ILE A 9 -7.25 -4.22 7.51
C ILE A 9 -7.76 -5.47 8.22
N HIS A 10 -6.85 -6.38 8.59
CA HIS A 10 -7.18 -7.60 9.37
C HIS A 10 -8.40 -8.35 8.79
N SER A 11 -8.35 -8.68 7.51
CA SER A 11 -9.44 -9.35 6.77
C SER A 11 -10.81 -8.64 6.89
N GLY A 12 -10.83 -7.33 7.13
CA GLY A 12 -12.07 -6.57 7.35
C GLY A 12 -12.71 -6.77 8.72
N VAL A 13 -12.04 -7.51 9.62
CA VAL A 13 -12.56 -7.81 10.96
C VAL A 13 -12.09 -6.76 11.95
N GLY A 14 -13.02 -5.99 12.46
CA GLY A 14 -12.75 -5.00 13.49
C GLY A 14 -12.50 -5.64 14.87
N ARG A 15 -12.00 -4.83 15.82
CA ARG A 15 -11.78 -5.28 17.21
C ARG A 15 -13.05 -5.62 17.97
N ASP A 16 -14.21 -5.29 17.41
CA ASP A 16 -15.53 -5.73 17.87
C ASP A 16 -15.96 -7.09 17.29
N ASN A 17 -15.02 -7.79 16.62
CA ASN A 17 -15.23 -9.06 15.92
C ASN A 17 -16.31 -8.98 14.80
N LYS A 18 -16.58 -7.78 14.28
CA LYS A 18 -17.49 -7.61 13.15
C LYS A 18 -16.67 -7.45 11.88
N HIS A 19 -16.98 -8.30 10.89
CA HIS A 19 -16.51 -8.12 9.52
C HIS A 19 -17.33 -7.05 8.85
N ASP A 20 -16.68 -5.98 8.34
CA ASP A 20 -17.38 -4.88 7.68
C ASP A 20 -16.42 -4.01 6.83
N TYR A 21 -16.31 -4.34 5.55
CA TYR A 21 -15.52 -3.56 4.60
C TYR A 21 -16.11 -2.17 4.32
N ARG A 22 -17.44 -2.01 4.46
CA ARG A 22 -18.09 -0.71 4.27
C ARG A 22 -17.59 0.33 5.24
N ARG A 23 -17.41 -0.04 6.54
CA ARG A 23 -16.86 0.89 7.54
C ARG A 23 -15.46 1.36 7.17
N ILE A 24 -14.63 0.45 6.64
CA ILE A 24 -13.25 0.76 6.24
C ILE A 24 -13.27 1.63 5.00
N GLY A 25 -13.97 1.23 3.93
CA GLY A 25 -14.07 1.97 2.68
C GLY A 25 -14.63 3.39 2.89
N SER A 26 -15.71 3.52 3.66
CA SER A 26 -16.31 4.83 3.98
C SER A 26 -15.33 5.73 4.73
N TYR A 27 -14.60 5.20 5.71
CA TYR A 27 -13.58 5.95 6.43
C TYR A 27 -12.46 6.45 5.50
N LEU A 28 -11.97 5.59 4.60
CA LEU A 28 -10.91 5.94 3.66
C LEU A 28 -11.36 7.03 2.67
N ALA A 29 -12.62 6.97 2.23
CA ALA A 29 -13.21 8.00 1.38
C ALA A 29 -13.40 9.33 2.14
N GLU A 30 -13.89 9.28 3.39
CA GLU A 30 -14.12 10.45 4.26
C GLU A 30 -12.83 11.24 4.53
N ILE A 31 -11.72 10.54 4.78
CA ILE A 31 -10.43 11.21 5.00
C ILE A 31 -9.80 11.74 3.70
N GLY A 32 -10.46 11.55 2.55
CA GLY A 32 -9.99 12.03 1.25
C GLY A 32 -8.73 11.31 0.78
N ALA A 33 -8.63 9.99 0.99
CA ALA A 33 -7.54 9.21 0.41
C ALA A 33 -7.66 9.19 -1.13
N ASP A 34 -6.54 9.36 -1.82
CA ASP A 34 -6.47 9.23 -3.28
C ASP A 34 -6.02 7.82 -3.68
N ILE A 35 -5.09 7.26 -2.90
CA ILE A 35 -4.53 5.91 -3.09
C ILE A 35 -4.48 5.22 -1.73
N VAL A 36 -4.87 3.94 -1.67
CA VAL A 36 -4.79 3.14 -0.45
C VAL A 36 -4.07 1.83 -0.73
N LEU A 37 -3.07 1.53 0.06
CA LEU A 37 -2.29 0.28 0.05
C LEU A 37 -2.83 -0.61 1.16
N LEU A 38 -3.65 -1.60 0.80
CA LEU A 38 -4.27 -2.52 1.73
C LEU A 38 -3.43 -3.79 1.89
N GLN A 39 -3.30 -4.27 3.13
CA GLN A 39 -2.81 -5.59 3.45
C GLN A 39 -3.93 -6.39 4.12
N GLU A 40 -3.89 -7.69 3.95
CA GLU A 40 -4.90 -8.63 4.45
C GLU A 40 -6.31 -8.39 3.88
N MET A 41 -6.43 -8.00 2.62
CA MET A 41 -7.72 -8.11 1.95
C MET A 41 -8.08 -9.58 1.80
N ASP A 42 -9.26 -9.98 2.25
CA ASP A 42 -9.72 -11.37 2.28
C ASP A 42 -11.16 -11.49 1.80
N THR A 43 -11.37 -12.17 0.70
CA THR A 43 -12.68 -12.42 0.11
C THR A 43 -13.08 -13.89 0.15
N ARG A 44 -12.28 -14.77 0.79
CA ARG A 44 -12.43 -16.24 0.76
C ARG A 44 -13.58 -16.85 1.55
N PRO A 45 -14.04 -16.29 2.68
CA PRO A 45 -15.04 -16.96 3.51
C PRO A 45 -16.33 -17.31 2.79
N GLU A 46 -16.79 -18.56 2.96
CA GLU A 46 -17.82 -19.26 2.19
C GLU A 46 -19.21 -18.61 2.16
N HIS A 47 -19.49 -17.65 3.04
CA HIS A 47 -20.83 -17.04 3.16
C HIS A 47 -20.86 -15.56 2.80
N ARG A 48 -19.80 -15.06 2.12
CA ARG A 48 -19.73 -13.68 1.69
C ARG A 48 -19.80 -13.57 0.18
N ASP A 49 -20.45 -12.53 -0.29
CA ASP A 49 -20.47 -12.18 -1.68
C ASP A 49 -19.28 -11.25 -2.01
N ILE A 50 -18.36 -11.74 -2.83
CA ILE A 50 -17.14 -11.01 -3.25
C ILE A 50 -17.53 -9.66 -3.88
N SER A 51 -18.60 -9.61 -4.66
CA SER A 51 -19.04 -8.37 -5.31
C SER A 51 -19.47 -7.32 -4.29
N THR A 52 -20.09 -7.75 -3.20
CA THR A 52 -20.45 -6.89 -2.07
C THR A 52 -19.23 -6.43 -1.30
N ASP A 53 -18.29 -7.33 -0.97
CA ASP A 53 -17.03 -6.99 -0.29
C ASP A 53 -16.24 -5.96 -1.11
N VAL A 54 -16.10 -6.16 -2.42
CA VAL A 54 -15.41 -5.23 -3.33
C VAL A 54 -16.14 -3.88 -3.41
N ARG A 55 -17.46 -3.88 -3.59
CA ARG A 55 -18.25 -2.65 -3.61
C ARG A 55 -18.09 -1.86 -2.31
N ASP A 56 -18.13 -2.54 -1.17
CA ASP A 56 -18.10 -1.94 0.15
C ASP A 56 -16.72 -1.37 0.48
N ILE A 57 -15.63 -2.06 0.16
CA ILE A 57 -14.27 -1.54 0.37
C ILE A 57 -13.95 -0.39 -0.60
N CYS A 58 -14.51 -0.42 -1.82
CA CYS A 58 -14.38 0.67 -2.80
C CYS A 58 -15.26 1.88 -2.49
N ALA A 59 -15.93 1.92 -1.32
CA ALA A 59 -16.83 3.00 -0.93
C ALA A 59 -17.87 3.33 -2.04
N SER A 60 -18.53 2.30 -2.57
CA SER A 60 -19.52 2.41 -3.64
C SER A 60 -18.99 3.18 -4.87
N GLN A 61 -17.84 2.76 -5.39
CA GLN A 61 -17.18 3.31 -6.59
C GLN A 61 -16.39 4.62 -6.40
N VAL A 62 -16.09 5.02 -5.18
CA VAL A 62 -15.13 6.12 -4.92
C VAL A 62 -13.74 5.69 -5.37
N PHE A 63 -13.42 4.39 -5.21
CA PHE A 63 -12.14 3.80 -5.61
C PHE A 63 -12.34 2.68 -6.63
N GLU A 64 -11.34 2.49 -7.47
CA GLU A 64 -11.08 1.26 -8.20
C GLU A 64 -10.21 0.34 -7.34
N LEU A 65 -10.52 -0.98 -7.33
CA LEU A 65 -9.73 -2.01 -6.64
C LEU A 65 -8.77 -2.66 -7.63
N VAL A 66 -7.48 -2.65 -7.30
CA VAL A 66 -6.43 -3.39 -8.01
C VAL A 66 -5.96 -4.53 -7.09
N PRO A 67 -6.41 -5.77 -7.30
CA PRO A 67 -6.06 -6.89 -6.42
C PRO A 67 -4.63 -7.41 -6.68
N SER A 68 -4.02 -7.99 -5.66
CA SER A 68 -2.77 -8.76 -5.76
C SER A 68 -2.86 -9.95 -4.78
N PRO A 69 -3.53 -11.03 -5.21
CA PRO A 69 -3.66 -12.24 -4.42
C PRO A 69 -2.30 -12.87 -4.09
N ALA A 70 -2.10 -13.25 -2.83
CA ALA A 70 -1.03 -14.16 -2.41
C ALA A 70 -1.56 -15.59 -2.27
N ILE A 71 -2.85 -15.73 -2.00
CA ILE A 71 -3.59 -17.01 -2.00
C ILE A 71 -4.85 -16.81 -2.82
N GLU A 72 -5.07 -17.67 -3.79
CA GLU A 72 -6.25 -17.65 -4.66
C GLU A 72 -6.93 -19.01 -4.63
N LEU A 73 -8.25 -19.01 -4.40
CA LEU A 73 -9.12 -20.18 -4.33
C LEU A 73 -10.38 -19.91 -5.16
N GLU A 74 -11.15 -20.95 -5.47
CA GLU A 74 -12.45 -20.79 -6.15
C GLU A 74 -13.41 -19.90 -5.34
N SER A 75 -13.32 -19.94 -4.01
CA SER A 75 -14.18 -19.17 -3.08
C SER A 75 -13.74 -17.72 -2.87
N GLY A 76 -12.63 -17.28 -3.48
CA GLY A 76 -12.09 -15.93 -3.29
C GLY A 76 -10.58 -15.91 -3.07
N TRP A 77 -10.04 -14.78 -2.63
CA TRP A 77 -8.60 -14.59 -2.51
C TRP A 77 -8.22 -13.86 -1.22
N TYR A 78 -6.94 -14.02 -0.85
CA TYR A 78 -6.32 -13.28 0.25
C TYR A 78 -5.00 -12.69 -0.21
N GLY A 79 -4.74 -11.42 0.14
CA GLY A 79 -3.48 -10.79 -0.22
C GLY A 79 -3.46 -9.29 -0.04
N ASN A 80 -2.66 -8.65 -0.88
CA ASN A 80 -2.58 -7.20 -0.97
C ASN A 80 -3.62 -6.68 -1.97
N ALA A 81 -3.96 -5.39 -1.83
CA ALA A 81 -4.74 -4.67 -2.82
C ALA A 81 -4.38 -3.19 -2.81
N VAL A 82 -4.54 -2.52 -3.94
CA VAL A 82 -4.49 -1.06 -4.03
C VAL A 82 -5.88 -0.55 -4.36
N LEU A 83 -6.37 0.42 -3.58
CA LEU A 83 -7.53 1.23 -3.97
C LEU A 83 -7.01 2.53 -4.55
N THR A 84 -7.58 2.97 -5.66
CA THR A 84 -7.12 4.19 -6.34
C THR A 84 -8.28 4.99 -6.93
N ARG A 85 -8.11 6.32 -6.98
CA ARG A 85 -8.95 7.25 -7.75
C ARG A 85 -8.35 7.59 -9.11
N PHE A 86 -7.14 7.10 -9.38
CA PHE A 86 -6.40 7.43 -10.59
C PHE A 86 -6.37 6.24 -11.54
N PRO A 87 -6.31 6.48 -12.86
CA PRO A 87 -6.16 5.42 -13.84
C PRO A 87 -4.91 4.57 -13.58
N VAL A 88 -5.06 3.27 -13.73
CA VAL A 88 -3.97 2.29 -13.60
C VAL A 88 -3.23 2.18 -14.92
N ILE A 89 -1.91 2.39 -14.91
CA ILE A 89 -1.02 2.20 -16.07
C ILE A 89 -0.54 0.75 -16.11
N SER A 90 -0.09 0.22 -14.95
CA SER A 90 0.36 -1.16 -14.82
C SER A 90 0.18 -1.69 -13.41
N ASN A 91 0.02 -3.01 -13.29
CA ASN A 91 0.00 -3.73 -12.02
C ASN A 91 0.93 -4.95 -12.13
N GLU A 92 1.94 -5.01 -11.29
CA GLU A 92 2.91 -6.10 -11.22
C GLU A 92 2.87 -6.74 -9.84
N THR A 93 2.96 -8.06 -9.80
CA THR A 93 3.04 -8.84 -8.56
C THR A 93 4.33 -9.65 -8.55
N LEU A 94 5.16 -9.42 -7.52
CA LEU A 94 6.37 -10.19 -7.26
C LEU A 94 6.10 -11.19 -6.13
N ASP A 95 6.24 -12.48 -6.41
CA ASP A 95 6.18 -13.51 -5.38
C ASP A 95 7.43 -13.46 -4.49
N VAL A 96 7.22 -13.21 -3.21
CA VAL A 96 8.27 -13.22 -2.18
C VAL A 96 8.07 -14.34 -1.17
N SER A 97 7.21 -15.31 -1.47
CA SER A 97 6.93 -16.46 -0.62
C SER A 97 8.21 -17.24 -0.29
N MET A 98 8.15 -17.94 0.82
CA MET A 98 9.17 -18.88 1.27
C MET A 98 8.49 -20.19 1.66
N ASP A 99 9.06 -21.31 1.23
CA ASP A 99 8.51 -22.64 1.48
C ASP A 99 8.28 -22.89 2.97
N GLY A 100 7.13 -23.46 3.29
CA GLY A 100 6.72 -23.74 4.67
C GLY A 100 6.14 -22.55 5.44
N PHE A 101 5.99 -21.39 4.79
CA PHE A 101 5.37 -20.19 5.33
C PHE A 101 4.13 -19.77 4.54
N GLN A 102 3.35 -18.85 5.10
CA GLN A 102 2.20 -18.29 4.40
C GLN A 102 2.66 -17.51 3.16
N PRO A 103 2.05 -17.71 1.99
CA PRO A 103 2.38 -16.97 0.78
C PRO A 103 2.33 -15.45 0.99
N ARG A 104 3.30 -14.75 0.40
CA ARG A 104 3.43 -13.29 0.44
C ARG A 104 3.86 -12.75 -0.91
N ASN A 105 3.40 -11.57 -1.22
CA ASN A 105 3.81 -10.88 -2.44
C ASN A 105 4.15 -9.40 -2.17
N VAL A 106 4.75 -8.80 -3.18
CA VAL A 106 4.92 -7.36 -3.32
C VAL A 106 4.10 -6.95 -4.53
N GLN A 107 3.20 -6.00 -4.35
CA GLN A 107 2.41 -5.41 -5.42
C GLN A 107 2.99 -4.06 -5.81
N ALA A 108 3.26 -3.84 -7.09
CA ALA A 108 3.67 -2.55 -7.64
C ALA A 108 2.64 -2.08 -8.65
N VAL A 109 2.01 -0.94 -8.37
CA VAL A 109 1.01 -0.33 -9.25
C VAL A 109 1.53 1.01 -9.72
N GLU A 110 1.56 1.22 -11.03
CA GLU A 110 1.82 2.51 -11.62
C GLU A 110 0.51 3.20 -11.98
N LEU A 111 0.35 4.42 -11.51
CA LEU A 111 -0.88 5.20 -11.59
C LEU A 111 -0.62 6.51 -12.33
N LEU A 112 -1.58 6.95 -13.14
CA LEU A 112 -1.54 8.25 -13.79
C LEU A 112 -2.21 9.30 -12.89
N THR A 113 -1.41 10.02 -12.11
CA THR A 113 -1.91 11.14 -11.29
C THR A 113 -2.01 12.42 -12.12
N PRO A 114 -2.75 13.46 -11.66
CA PRO A 114 -2.77 14.77 -12.32
C PRO A 114 -1.39 15.46 -12.45
N SER A 115 -0.40 15.00 -11.68
CA SER A 115 0.98 15.52 -11.69
C SER A 115 1.97 14.57 -12.40
N GLY A 116 1.45 13.57 -13.13
CA GLY A 116 2.26 12.57 -13.84
C GLY A 116 2.24 11.18 -13.20
N PRO A 117 3.00 10.23 -13.74
CA PRO A 117 3.03 8.86 -13.26
C PRO A 117 3.63 8.76 -11.85
N LEU A 118 3.07 7.85 -11.07
CA LEU A 118 3.51 7.50 -9.71
C LEU A 118 3.48 5.99 -9.56
N THR A 119 4.58 5.38 -9.14
CA THR A 119 4.59 3.98 -8.70
C THR A 119 4.31 3.90 -7.21
N VAL A 120 3.35 3.06 -6.81
CA VAL A 120 3.16 2.67 -5.41
C VAL A 120 3.50 1.20 -5.24
N ILE A 121 4.29 0.88 -4.21
CA ILE A 121 4.67 -0.49 -3.86
C ILE A 121 4.03 -0.83 -2.52
N ASN A 122 3.18 -1.85 -2.54
CA ASN A 122 2.45 -2.40 -1.40
C ASN A 122 3.06 -3.73 -0.99
N THR A 123 3.29 -3.95 0.31
CA THR A 123 3.85 -5.20 0.80
C THR A 123 3.30 -5.58 2.17
N HIS A 124 3.15 -6.91 2.40
CA HIS A 124 2.91 -7.49 3.70
C HIS A 124 3.95 -8.59 3.95
N LYS A 125 4.88 -8.33 4.86
CA LYS A 125 5.98 -9.26 5.16
C LYS A 125 5.52 -10.35 6.14
N GLY A 126 6.23 -11.46 6.13
CA GLY A 126 5.97 -12.57 7.02
C GLY A 126 6.38 -12.33 8.48
N LEU A 127 5.87 -13.19 9.37
CA LEU A 127 6.06 -13.04 10.82
C LEU A 127 7.43 -13.51 11.32
N LYS A 128 8.07 -14.45 10.62
CA LYS A 128 9.36 -15.02 11.08
C LYS A 128 10.55 -14.23 10.54
N LYS A 129 11.57 -14.07 11.36
CA LYS A 129 12.78 -13.29 11.00
C LYS A 129 13.47 -13.82 9.75
N GLN A 130 13.58 -15.15 9.60
CA GLN A 130 14.20 -15.77 8.43
C GLN A 130 13.42 -15.44 7.15
N GLU A 131 12.12 -15.59 7.20
CA GLU A 131 11.20 -15.26 6.11
C GLU A 131 11.35 -13.79 5.70
N ARG A 132 11.24 -12.86 6.65
CA ARG A 132 11.41 -11.42 6.39
C ARG A 132 12.74 -11.08 5.76
N ARG A 133 13.84 -11.71 6.21
CA ARG A 133 15.17 -11.45 5.65
C ARG A 133 15.26 -11.77 4.15
N SER A 134 14.72 -12.91 3.73
CA SER A 134 14.62 -13.27 2.31
C SER A 134 13.73 -12.29 1.54
N GLN A 135 12.56 -11.97 2.10
CA GLN A 135 11.62 -11.05 1.49
C GLN A 135 12.16 -9.62 1.36
N PHE A 136 12.97 -9.15 2.32
CA PHE A 136 13.64 -7.84 2.22
C PHE A 136 14.68 -7.82 1.10
N ALA A 137 15.46 -8.88 0.92
CA ALA A 137 16.44 -8.96 -0.16
C ALA A 137 15.75 -8.89 -1.54
N LYS A 138 14.72 -9.71 -1.75
CA LYS A 138 13.92 -9.69 -3.00
C LYS A 138 13.26 -8.32 -3.24
N LEU A 139 12.70 -7.69 -2.20
CA LEU A 139 12.10 -6.36 -2.31
C LEU A 139 13.13 -5.30 -2.70
N HIS A 140 14.30 -5.32 -2.09
CA HIS A 140 15.37 -4.36 -2.38
C HIS A 140 15.85 -4.50 -3.83
N GLU A 141 16.14 -5.73 -4.29
CA GLU A 141 16.52 -6.02 -5.68
C GLU A 141 15.45 -5.51 -6.67
N TYR A 142 14.17 -5.76 -6.37
CA TYR A 142 13.07 -5.27 -7.18
C TYR A 142 13.04 -3.74 -7.27
N ILE A 143 13.24 -3.05 -6.13
CA ILE A 143 13.24 -1.58 -6.07
C ILE A 143 14.41 -1.00 -6.86
N GLU A 144 15.63 -1.54 -6.68
CA GLU A 144 16.81 -1.08 -7.42
C GLU A 144 16.61 -1.21 -8.93
N LYS A 145 16.13 -2.38 -9.37
CA LYS A 145 15.82 -2.63 -10.77
C LYS A 145 14.76 -1.63 -11.28
N ARG A 146 13.69 -1.43 -10.53
CA ARG A 146 12.59 -0.53 -10.92
C ARG A 146 13.06 0.92 -11.06
N ILE A 147 13.88 1.42 -10.13
CA ILE A 147 14.44 2.78 -10.18
C ILE A 147 15.36 2.94 -11.38
N THR A 148 16.15 1.90 -11.72
CA THR A 148 17.11 1.93 -12.84
C THR A 148 16.39 1.89 -14.19
N ASP A 149 15.47 0.93 -14.35
CA ASP A 149 14.80 0.68 -15.64
C ASP A 149 13.74 1.76 -15.96
N ARG A 150 13.10 2.30 -14.94
CA ARG A 150 12.02 3.26 -15.08
C ARG A 150 11.98 4.25 -13.90
N PRO A 151 12.67 5.39 -14.00
CA PRO A 151 12.82 6.36 -12.91
C PRO A 151 11.55 7.19 -12.68
N VAL A 152 10.44 6.52 -12.38
CA VAL A 152 9.16 7.13 -11.98
C VAL A 152 9.18 7.38 -10.47
N PRO A 153 8.64 8.52 -9.97
CA PRO A 153 8.46 8.73 -8.55
C PRO A 153 7.80 7.53 -7.86
N LEU A 154 8.34 7.11 -6.71
CA LEU A 154 7.96 5.87 -6.05
C LEU A 154 7.62 6.08 -4.58
N VAL A 155 6.53 5.45 -4.12
CA VAL A 155 6.16 5.31 -2.70
C VAL A 155 6.10 3.83 -2.34
N LEU A 156 6.91 3.40 -1.38
CA LEU A 156 6.86 2.08 -0.77
C LEU A 156 6.17 2.18 0.58
N ALA A 157 5.13 1.39 0.80
CA ALA A 157 4.51 1.29 2.11
C ALA A 157 3.89 -0.09 2.34
N GLY A 158 3.52 -0.39 3.59
CA GLY A 158 2.89 -1.65 3.97
C GLY A 158 3.17 -2.05 5.40
N ASP A 159 2.77 -3.27 5.72
CA ASP A 159 3.09 -3.95 6.96
C ASP A 159 4.37 -4.79 6.80
N PHE A 160 5.43 -4.34 7.45
CA PHE A 160 6.73 -4.99 7.36
C PHE A 160 6.96 -6.04 8.43
N ASN A 161 6.04 -6.17 9.40
CA ASN A 161 6.13 -7.13 10.50
C ASN A 161 7.49 -7.15 11.22
N GLU A 162 8.19 -6.00 11.26
CA GLU A 162 9.48 -5.89 11.94
C GLU A 162 9.28 -5.43 13.37
N TRP A 163 9.38 -6.37 14.27
CA TRP A 163 9.09 -6.22 15.69
C TRP A 163 10.25 -5.63 16.50
N GLN A 164 11.47 -5.56 15.91
CA GLN A 164 12.63 -5.03 16.62
C GLN A 164 12.61 -3.50 16.60
N PHE A 165 12.77 -2.89 17.77
CA PHE A 165 12.84 -1.43 17.90
C PHE A 165 14.10 -0.85 17.22
N PHE A 166 15.22 -1.60 17.28
CA PHE A 166 16.50 -1.23 16.67
C PHE A 166 16.89 -2.29 15.64
N THR A 167 16.40 -2.14 14.44
CA THR A 167 16.67 -3.08 13.35
C THR A 167 17.58 -2.46 12.29
N LYS A 168 18.43 -3.29 11.68
CA LYS A 168 19.19 -2.95 10.48
C LYS A 168 18.56 -3.51 9.20
N ALA A 169 17.36 -4.11 9.32
CA ALA A 169 16.67 -4.78 8.21
C ALA A 169 16.36 -3.85 7.04
N PHE A 170 16.17 -2.55 7.32
CA PHE A 170 15.81 -1.56 6.31
C PHE A 170 16.99 -0.86 5.65
N LYS A 171 18.23 -1.11 6.11
CA LYS A 171 19.42 -0.36 5.68
C LYS A 171 19.56 -0.29 4.15
N ALA A 172 19.37 -1.40 3.46
CA ALA A 172 19.48 -1.44 2.00
C ALA A 172 18.39 -0.59 1.31
N ILE A 173 17.14 -0.61 1.82
CA ILE A 173 16.07 0.23 1.31
C ILE A 173 16.34 1.71 1.61
N ASP A 174 16.88 2.02 2.79
CA ASP A 174 17.22 3.40 3.20
C ASP A 174 18.37 4.01 2.37
N GLU A 175 19.18 3.18 1.68
CA GLU A 175 20.23 3.63 0.76
C GLU A 175 19.64 4.19 -0.56
N VAL A 176 18.46 3.74 -0.97
CA VAL A 176 17.82 4.12 -2.24
C VAL A 176 16.53 4.94 -2.08
N LEU A 177 15.87 4.85 -0.92
CA LEU A 177 14.62 5.56 -0.61
C LEU A 177 14.73 6.29 0.73
N ILE A 178 13.92 7.33 0.90
CA ILE A 178 13.84 8.12 2.14
C ILE A 178 12.76 7.53 3.05
N GLN A 179 13.15 6.99 4.21
CA GLN A 179 12.21 6.51 5.22
C GLN A 179 11.56 7.66 5.98
N HIS A 180 10.26 7.55 6.21
CA HIS A 180 9.51 8.52 7.00
C HIS A 180 9.12 7.95 8.37
N LYS A 181 9.32 8.73 9.44
CA LYS A 181 8.89 8.35 10.79
C LYS A 181 7.37 8.33 10.89
N VAL A 182 6.80 7.18 11.22
CA VAL A 182 5.36 6.97 11.41
C VAL A 182 4.99 6.88 12.90
N GLY A 183 5.81 6.23 13.70
CA GLY A 183 5.52 5.83 15.08
C GLY A 183 4.82 4.48 15.16
N ALA A 184 4.44 4.07 16.36
CA ALA A 184 3.82 2.78 16.60
C ALA A 184 2.38 2.72 16.03
N THR A 185 2.06 1.63 15.33
CA THR A 185 0.76 1.39 14.67
C THR A 185 0.01 0.20 15.23
N PHE A 186 0.72 -0.73 15.87
CA PHE A 186 0.17 -1.98 16.39
C PHE A 186 0.45 -2.15 17.91
N PRO A 187 -0.47 -2.73 18.68
CA PRO A 187 -1.90 -2.91 18.37
C PRO A 187 -2.65 -1.57 18.39
N SER A 188 -3.71 -1.43 17.60
CA SER A 188 -4.42 -0.15 17.35
C SER A 188 -4.93 0.54 18.62
N ASN A 189 -5.34 -0.20 19.64
CA ASN A 189 -5.85 0.37 20.91
C ASN A 189 -4.74 0.96 21.78
N PHE A 190 -3.57 0.29 21.85
CA PHE A 190 -2.41 0.72 22.61
C PHE A 190 -1.14 0.51 21.78
N PRO A 191 -0.85 1.38 20.81
CA PRO A 191 0.23 1.15 19.85
C PRO A 191 1.61 1.18 20.51
N ILE A 192 2.35 0.08 20.34
CA ILE A 192 3.71 -0.12 20.85
C ILE A 192 4.69 -0.36 19.70
N PHE A 193 4.28 -1.16 18.69
CA PHE A 193 5.15 -1.56 17.60
C PHE A 193 4.88 -0.74 16.34
N SER A 194 5.96 -0.34 15.64
CA SER A 194 5.90 0.33 14.35
C SER A 194 6.04 -0.72 13.25
N LEU A 195 4.98 -1.48 12.97
CA LEU A 195 4.99 -2.53 11.95
C LEU A 195 4.79 -1.95 10.56
N ASP A 196 3.97 -0.91 10.45
CA ASP A 196 3.66 -0.21 9.20
C ASP A 196 4.69 0.88 8.92
N ARG A 197 5.22 0.91 7.71
CA ARG A 197 6.32 1.78 7.29
C ARG A 197 6.02 2.44 5.95
N VAL A 198 6.68 3.59 5.72
CA VAL A 198 6.56 4.36 4.48
C VAL A 198 7.92 4.91 4.06
N TRP A 199 8.24 4.74 2.78
CA TRP A 199 9.38 5.38 2.11
C TRP A 199 8.92 6.08 0.83
N THR A 200 9.69 7.07 0.41
CA THR A 200 9.50 7.74 -0.88
C THR A 200 10.82 7.84 -1.62
N SER A 201 10.77 7.88 -2.94
CA SER A 201 11.93 8.28 -3.72
C SER A 201 12.33 9.73 -3.40
N PRO A 202 13.63 10.10 -3.54
CA PRO A 202 14.15 11.41 -3.12
C PRO A 202 13.51 12.61 -3.84
N ASN A 203 12.98 12.41 -5.04
CA ASN A 203 12.34 13.45 -5.85
C ASN A 203 10.88 13.77 -5.41
N ILE A 204 10.31 13.01 -4.48
CA ILE A 204 8.97 13.28 -3.92
C ILE A 204 9.08 14.27 -2.76
N LYS A 205 8.31 15.35 -2.82
CA LYS A 205 8.18 16.29 -1.71
C LYS A 205 7.11 15.83 -0.72
N THR A 206 7.53 15.25 0.39
CA THR A 206 6.62 14.86 1.48
C THR A 206 6.21 16.08 2.29
N ARG A 207 4.90 16.28 2.47
CA ARG A 207 4.32 17.37 3.23
C ARG A 207 3.95 16.97 4.64
N ARG A 208 3.43 15.76 4.80
CA ARG A 208 2.94 15.26 6.08
C ARG A 208 2.98 13.75 6.11
N VAL A 209 3.40 13.18 7.23
CA VAL A 209 3.25 11.76 7.54
C VAL A 209 2.66 11.62 8.93
N LYS A 210 1.61 10.83 9.07
CA LYS A 210 1.00 10.55 10.37
C LYS A 210 0.27 9.22 10.38
N ARG A 211 0.29 8.56 11.53
CA ARG A 211 -0.69 7.51 11.82
C ARG A 211 -2.04 8.17 12.17
N LEU A 212 -3.11 7.58 11.69
CA LEU A 212 -4.47 8.06 11.97
C LEU A 212 -4.99 7.34 13.21
N LYS A 213 -4.97 8.02 14.37
CA LYS A 213 -5.36 7.47 15.66
C LYS A 213 -6.55 8.23 16.24
N ASN A 214 -7.74 7.66 16.11
CA ASN A 214 -8.98 8.14 16.70
C ASN A 214 -9.84 6.96 17.19
N GLN A 215 -11.02 7.21 17.70
CA GLN A 215 -11.91 6.16 18.19
C GLN A 215 -12.29 5.17 17.10
N GLN A 216 -12.58 5.65 15.90
CA GLN A 216 -12.98 4.84 14.76
C GLN A 216 -11.83 3.93 14.29
N THR A 217 -10.63 4.46 14.05
CA THR A 217 -9.49 3.67 13.56
C THR A 217 -9.01 2.62 14.56
N ARG A 218 -9.19 2.86 15.86
CA ARG A 218 -8.90 1.86 16.90
C ARG A 218 -9.86 0.65 16.87
N LEU A 219 -11.04 0.84 16.24
CA LEU A 219 -12.06 -0.19 16.14
C LEU A 219 -11.96 -1.00 14.85
N LEU A 220 -11.62 -0.33 13.72
CA LEU A 220 -11.72 -0.89 12.38
C LEU A 220 -10.74 -2.04 12.08
N SER A 221 -9.56 -2.06 12.75
CA SER A 221 -8.53 -3.09 12.60
C SER A 221 -7.67 -3.16 13.87
N ASP A 222 -6.84 -4.16 13.99
CA ASP A 222 -5.79 -4.27 15.02
C ASP A 222 -4.55 -3.41 14.69
N HIS A 223 -4.43 -2.88 13.45
CA HIS A 223 -3.48 -1.86 13.05
C HIS A 223 -4.11 -0.46 12.97
N LEU A 224 -3.28 0.59 13.03
CA LEU A 224 -3.69 1.96 12.72
C LEU A 224 -3.25 2.32 11.31
N PRO A 225 -4.12 2.97 10.50
CA PRO A 225 -3.74 3.43 9.17
C PRO A 225 -2.67 4.51 9.25
N VAL A 226 -1.77 4.51 8.26
CA VAL A 226 -0.72 5.51 8.08
C VAL A 226 -1.02 6.33 6.83
N CYS A 227 -1.07 7.64 6.99
CA CYS A 227 -1.34 8.60 5.93
C CYS A 227 -0.06 9.38 5.59
N ILE A 228 0.23 9.52 4.29
CA ILE A 228 1.26 10.40 3.76
C ILE A 228 0.65 11.33 2.70
N ASP A 229 0.89 12.64 2.87
CA ASP A 229 0.52 13.68 1.89
C ASP A 229 1.79 14.07 1.12
N ILE A 230 1.78 13.87 -0.20
CA ILE A 230 2.92 14.12 -1.09
C ILE A 230 2.60 15.14 -2.18
N ARG A 231 3.67 15.74 -2.74
CA ARG A 231 3.66 16.44 -4.01
C ARG A 231 4.70 15.79 -4.92
N LEU A 232 4.27 15.37 -6.09
CA LEU A 232 5.18 14.88 -7.13
C LEU A 232 6.02 16.03 -7.68
N PRO A 233 7.22 15.76 -8.21
CA PRO A 233 7.97 16.75 -8.96
C PRO A 233 7.12 17.26 -10.14
N GLU A 234 7.25 18.54 -10.45
CA GLU A 234 6.67 19.09 -11.68
C GLU A 234 7.37 18.41 -12.85
N GLN A 235 6.59 17.81 -13.77
CA GLN A 235 7.18 17.32 -15.00
C GLN A 235 7.57 18.56 -15.83
N GLU A 236 8.84 18.68 -16.15
CA GLU A 236 9.26 19.55 -17.25
C GLU A 236 8.59 18.99 -18.51
N VAL A 237 7.56 19.69 -19.01
CA VAL A 237 6.94 19.40 -20.30
C VAL A 237 8.02 19.65 -21.34
N SER A 238 8.63 18.58 -21.85
CA SER A 238 9.58 18.73 -22.93
C SER A 238 8.86 19.34 -24.13
N PRO A 239 9.46 20.29 -24.86
CA PRO A 239 8.82 20.97 -25.99
C PRO A 239 8.30 20.02 -27.09
N GLU A 240 8.82 18.82 -27.17
CA GLU A 240 8.40 17.78 -28.13
C GLU A 240 6.99 17.23 -27.88
N THR A 241 6.50 17.22 -26.64
CA THR A 241 5.15 16.70 -26.31
C THR A 241 4.05 17.68 -26.74
N VAL A 242 4.35 18.98 -26.86
CA VAL A 242 3.41 20.01 -27.29
C VAL A 242 3.16 19.95 -28.81
N GLN A 243 4.15 19.54 -29.60
CA GLN A 243 4.00 19.44 -31.07
C GLN A 243 3.15 18.25 -31.51
N THR A 244 3.15 17.14 -30.77
CA THR A 244 2.37 15.94 -31.13
C THR A 244 0.88 16.12 -30.85
N GLN A 245 0.50 16.94 -29.85
CA GLN A 245 -0.91 17.24 -29.58
C GLN A 245 -1.49 18.32 -30.50
N ALA A 246 -0.66 19.20 -31.07
CA ALA A 246 -1.12 20.21 -32.01
C ALA A 246 -1.32 19.69 -33.44
N MET A 247 -0.82 18.50 -33.77
CA MET A 247 -1.00 17.85 -35.08
C MET A 247 -2.16 16.82 -35.12
N ALA A 248 -2.81 16.57 -33.99
CA ALA A 248 -3.93 15.62 -33.86
C ALA A 248 -5.30 16.30 -33.60
N GLY A 249 -5.38 17.64 -33.77
CA GLY A 249 -6.59 18.44 -33.60
C GLY A 249 -7.10 19.01 -34.94
#